data_0cf53bf79f5d619cf88cac56735ae4f9
#
_entry.id   0cf53bf79f5d619cf88cac56735ae4f9
#
_cell.length_a   1.000
_cell.length_b   1.000
_cell.length_c   1.000
_cell.angle_alpha   90.00
_cell.angle_beta   90.00
_cell.angle_gamma   90.00
#
_symmetry.space_group_name_H-M   'P 1'
#
loop_
_entity.id
_entity.type
_entity.pdbx_description
1 polymer ?
#
loop_
_entity_poly.entity_id
_entity_poly.type
_entity_poly.pdbx_seq_one_letter_code
_entity_poly.pdbx_strand_id
1 'polypeptide(L)'
;MQLADRVSINLEVPNTERLARLAPHKIFLEELLQPLKWVEEIRRSQPAYKFWNGRHPSTVTQFVAGGADESDLELLTTTNWLMKNVHLKRAYFSAFDPIPDTPMENKPAVDPLREHRLYQASFLLRDYGFDLEEMPFTQDGNLPLPTDPKLAWAQMNLIERPLEINRAEKSQLLRVPGIGLKGAEAILSARRTGKLRDLTSLRKLGIVVARAAPFLLLDGRHPASQLAMF
;
A
#
# COMPACT_ATOMS: atom_id res chain seq x y z
N MET A 1 -5.05 25.31 7.47
CA MET A 1 -4.35 24.30 8.28
C MET A 1 -4.61 24.41 9.79
N GLN A 2 -4.79 25.60 10.34
CA GLN A 2 -5.01 25.78 11.80
C GLN A 2 -6.35 25.25 12.32
N LEU A 3 -7.36 25.08 11.46
CA LEU A 3 -8.73 24.70 11.82
C LEU A 3 -9.09 23.25 11.44
N ALA A 4 -8.15 22.49 10.93
CA ALA A 4 -8.39 21.13 10.46
C ALA A 4 -7.33 20.16 10.96
N ASP A 5 -7.72 18.95 11.34
CA ASP A 5 -6.84 17.81 11.66
C ASP A 5 -6.44 17.01 10.41
N ARG A 6 -7.15 17.22 9.31
CA ARG A 6 -6.88 16.64 8.00
C ARG A 6 -7.21 17.61 6.87
N VAL A 7 -6.34 17.65 5.85
CA VAL A 7 -6.52 18.42 4.60
C VAL A 7 -6.55 17.43 3.45
N SER A 8 -7.55 17.51 2.59
CA SER A 8 -7.67 16.72 1.36
C SER A 8 -7.62 17.63 0.14
N ILE A 9 -6.82 17.20 -0.83
CA ILE A 9 -6.83 17.73 -2.19
C ILE A 9 -6.88 16.54 -3.12
N ASN A 10 -8.02 16.34 -3.76
CA ASN A 10 -8.25 15.18 -4.60
C ASN A 10 -7.60 15.40 -5.96
N LEU A 11 -6.63 14.57 -6.30
CA LEU A 11 -5.96 14.61 -7.61
C LEU A 11 -6.80 13.96 -8.71
N GLU A 12 -7.71 13.08 -8.34
CA GLU A 12 -8.61 12.29 -9.20
C GLU A 12 -7.86 11.30 -10.10
N VAL A 13 -6.73 11.70 -10.72
CA VAL A 13 -5.90 10.93 -11.65
C VAL A 13 -4.42 11.13 -11.37
N PRO A 14 -3.52 10.27 -11.90
CA PRO A 14 -2.10 10.33 -11.55
C PRO A 14 -1.31 11.46 -12.20
N ASN A 15 -1.76 12.02 -13.32
CA ASN A 15 -0.98 13.00 -14.10
C ASN A 15 -1.85 13.89 -14.99
N THR A 16 -1.21 14.87 -15.65
CA THR A 16 -1.85 15.86 -16.52
C THR A 16 -2.54 15.23 -17.73
N GLU A 17 -1.93 14.22 -18.37
CA GLU A 17 -2.50 13.56 -19.53
C GLU A 17 -3.83 12.88 -19.18
N ARG A 18 -3.85 12.16 -18.04
CA ARG A 18 -5.04 11.48 -17.55
C ARG A 18 -6.12 12.48 -17.10
N LEU A 19 -5.72 13.61 -16.50
CA LEU A 19 -6.66 14.65 -16.10
C LEU A 19 -7.37 15.26 -17.30
N ALA A 20 -6.68 15.48 -18.40
CA ALA A 20 -7.29 16.01 -19.62
C ALA A 20 -8.42 15.15 -20.17
N ARG A 21 -8.40 13.83 -19.89
CA ARG A 21 -9.47 12.88 -20.27
C ARG A 21 -10.65 12.91 -19.30
N LEU A 22 -10.37 13.08 -17.99
CA LEU A 22 -11.40 13.01 -16.95
C LEU A 22 -12.05 14.39 -16.69
N ALA A 23 -11.23 15.44 -16.63
CA ALA A 23 -11.66 16.79 -16.28
C ALA A 23 -10.85 17.83 -17.07
N PRO A 24 -11.13 18.03 -18.37
CA PRO A 24 -10.31 18.84 -19.29
C PRO A 24 -10.20 20.32 -18.91
N HIS A 25 -11.07 20.82 -18.04
CA HIS A 25 -11.05 22.20 -17.57
C HIS A 25 -10.17 22.42 -16.33
N LYS A 26 -9.62 21.36 -15.72
CA LYS A 26 -8.72 21.45 -14.56
C LYS A 26 -7.26 21.36 -14.97
N ILE A 27 -6.39 22.07 -14.24
CA ILE A 27 -4.95 22.08 -14.45
C ILE A 27 -4.27 21.28 -13.33
N PHE A 28 -3.73 20.11 -13.67
CA PHE A 28 -3.18 19.16 -12.70
C PHE A 28 -2.07 19.77 -11.82
N LEU A 29 -1.10 20.44 -12.44
CA LEU A 29 0.06 20.96 -11.73
C LEU A 29 -0.29 22.15 -10.83
N GLU A 30 -1.06 23.12 -11.33
CA GLU A 30 -1.33 24.37 -10.64
C GLU A 30 -2.50 24.28 -9.67
N GLU A 31 -3.59 23.62 -10.06
CA GLU A 31 -4.80 23.57 -9.25
C GLU A 31 -4.84 22.40 -8.27
N LEU A 32 -4.20 21.27 -8.59
CA LEU A 32 -4.28 20.06 -7.79
C LEU A 32 -2.97 19.74 -7.05
N LEU A 33 -1.83 19.74 -7.74
CA LEU A 33 -0.56 19.37 -7.13
C LEU A 33 0.07 20.50 -6.32
N GLN A 34 0.01 21.74 -6.82
CA GLN A 34 0.61 22.90 -6.15
C GLN A 34 0.05 23.15 -4.74
N PRO A 35 -1.26 23.05 -4.47
CA PRO A 35 -1.78 23.15 -3.11
C PRO A 35 -1.22 22.11 -2.14
N LEU A 36 -0.95 20.89 -2.59
CA LEU A 36 -0.27 19.87 -1.76
C LEU A 36 1.15 20.29 -1.40
N LYS A 37 1.88 20.91 -2.34
CA LYS A 37 3.21 21.46 -2.09
C LYS A 37 3.16 22.63 -1.10
N TRP A 38 2.18 23.53 -1.20
CA TRP A 38 2.01 24.63 -0.23
C TRP A 38 1.75 24.11 1.19
N VAL A 39 0.97 23.02 1.33
CA VAL A 39 0.78 22.40 2.64
C VAL A 39 2.11 21.92 3.23
N GLU A 40 2.99 21.36 2.41
CA GLU A 40 4.31 20.91 2.86
C GLU A 40 5.25 22.08 3.19
N GLU A 41 5.22 23.15 2.41
CA GLU A 41 5.96 24.39 2.68
C GLU A 41 5.54 25.00 4.02
N ILE A 42 4.23 25.05 4.31
CA ILE A 42 3.70 25.52 5.60
C ILE A 42 4.20 24.64 6.74
N ARG A 43 4.23 23.31 6.57
CA ARG A 43 4.76 22.40 7.58
C ARG A 43 6.23 22.65 7.89
N ARG A 44 7.03 22.98 6.88
CA ARG A 44 8.47 23.23 7.03
C ARG A 44 8.76 24.63 7.61
N SER A 45 7.95 25.61 7.26
CA SER A 45 8.21 27.02 7.61
C SER A 45 7.51 27.51 8.87
N GLN A 46 6.48 26.82 9.35
CA GLN A 46 5.67 27.25 10.48
C GLN A 46 5.60 26.19 11.57
N PRO A 47 5.62 26.60 12.87
CA PRO A 47 5.42 25.67 13.95
C PRO A 47 3.99 25.10 13.92
N ALA A 48 3.85 23.86 14.36
CA ALA A 48 2.54 23.23 14.50
C ALA A 48 1.69 23.96 15.53
N TYR A 49 0.37 24.08 15.26
CA TYR A 49 -0.54 24.81 16.12
C TYR A 49 -0.70 24.14 17.49
N LYS A 50 -0.55 24.92 18.57
CA LYS A 50 -0.49 24.42 19.96
C LYS A 50 -1.73 23.61 20.37
N PHE A 51 -2.93 24.01 19.91
CA PHE A 51 -4.19 23.34 20.24
C PHE A 51 -4.35 21.94 19.61
N TRP A 52 -3.53 21.57 18.62
CA TRP A 52 -3.49 20.25 18.00
C TRP A 52 -2.36 19.37 18.54
N ASN A 53 -2.08 19.48 19.85
CA ASN A 53 -0.96 18.76 20.48
C ASN A 53 0.38 18.93 19.76
N GLY A 54 0.61 20.11 19.16
CA GLY A 54 1.83 20.39 18.40
C GLY A 54 1.98 19.57 17.12
N ARG A 55 0.88 19.11 16.51
CA ARG A 55 0.90 18.35 15.25
C ARG A 55 0.30 19.16 14.11
N HIS A 56 0.88 19.02 12.92
CA HIS A 56 0.25 19.52 11.70
C HIS A 56 -0.88 18.58 11.26
N PRO A 57 -1.91 19.10 10.57
CA PRO A 57 -2.94 18.27 9.96
C PRO A 57 -2.32 17.29 8.97
N SER A 58 -2.89 16.08 8.90
CA SER A 58 -2.50 15.09 7.91
C SER A 58 -2.97 15.50 6.51
N THR A 59 -2.16 15.24 5.48
CA THR A 59 -2.54 15.46 4.08
C THR A 59 -2.96 14.15 3.45
N VAL A 60 -4.07 14.18 2.72
CA VAL A 60 -4.59 13.05 1.98
C VAL A 60 -5.00 13.46 0.56
N THR A 61 -5.12 12.50 -0.34
CA THR A 61 -5.65 12.67 -1.70
C THR A 61 -6.61 11.55 -2.03
N GLN A 62 -7.33 11.69 -3.14
CA GLN A 62 -8.19 10.64 -3.71
C GLN A 62 -7.92 10.51 -5.21
N PHE A 63 -8.02 9.27 -5.70
CA PHE A 63 -7.97 8.91 -7.10
C PHE A 63 -9.23 8.12 -7.49
N VAL A 64 -9.72 8.33 -8.71
CA VAL A 64 -10.77 7.53 -9.33
C VAL A 64 -10.11 6.52 -10.25
N ALA A 65 -9.92 5.30 -9.76
CA ALA A 65 -9.18 4.26 -10.48
C ALA A 65 -9.94 3.75 -11.72
N GLY A 66 -9.32 3.86 -12.88
CA GLY A 66 -9.85 3.44 -14.17
C GLY A 66 -10.72 4.48 -14.89
N GLY A 67 -10.93 5.63 -14.27
CA GLY A 67 -11.69 6.72 -14.87
C GLY A 67 -11.07 7.27 -16.15
N ALA A 68 -9.74 7.35 -16.21
CA ALA A 68 -8.96 7.89 -17.33
C ALA A 68 -8.09 6.85 -18.05
N ASP A 69 -8.39 5.56 -17.92
CA ASP A 69 -7.63 4.43 -18.49
C ASP A 69 -6.16 4.38 -18.01
N GLU A 70 -5.90 4.91 -16.81
CA GLU A 70 -4.60 4.84 -16.16
C GLU A 70 -4.35 3.44 -15.61
N SER A 71 -3.07 3.04 -15.55
CA SER A 71 -2.64 1.80 -14.92
C SER A 71 -2.45 1.96 -13.40
N ASP A 72 -2.41 0.83 -12.68
CA ASP A 72 -2.10 0.84 -11.24
C ASP A 72 -0.66 1.32 -10.98
N LEU A 73 0.26 1.06 -11.91
CA LEU A 73 1.62 1.58 -11.87
C LEU A 73 1.64 3.11 -11.87
N GLU A 74 0.86 3.76 -12.74
CA GLU A 74 0.77 5.23 -12.78
C GLU A 74 0.22 5.78 -11.45
N LEU A 75 -0.87 5.20 -10.93
CA LEU A 75 -1.48 5.59 -9.66
C LEU A 75 -0.51 5.44 -8.47
N LEU A 76 0.18 4.30 -8.40
CA LEU A 76 1.10 4.01 -7.31
C LEU A 76 2.42 4.78 -7.44
N THR A 77 2.88 5.09 -8.65
CA THR A 77 4.02 5.98 -8.90
C THR A 77 3.76 7.37 -8.32
N THR A 78 2.62 7.96 -8.67
CA THR A 78 2.22 9.27 -8.14
C THR A 78 2.00 9.21 -6.62
N THR A 79 1.34 8.17 -6.12
CA THR A 79 1.14 7.97 -4.68
C THR A 79 2.46 7.88 -3.93
N ASN A 80 3.42 7.09 -4.40
CA ASN A 80 4.75 6.94 -3.80
C ASN A 80 5.53 8.25 -3.82
N TRP A 81 5.47 8.99 -4.94
CA TRP A 81 6.08 10.32 -5.03
C TRP A 81 5.49 11.29 -4.01
N LEU A 82 4.17 11.34 -3.87
CA LEU A 82 3.49 12.18 -2.88
C LEU A 82 3.86 11.80 -1.45
N MET A 83 3.96 10.51 -1.14
CA MET A 83 4.39 10.03 0.18
C MET A 83 5.82 10.50 0.50
N LYS A 84 6.73 10.41 -0.47
CA LYS A 84 8.16 10.76 -0.28
C LYS A 84 8.40 12.29 -0.28
N ASN A 85 7.69 13.06 -1.09
CA ASN A 85 8.02 14.48 -1.33
C ASN A 85 7.10 15.47 -0.62
N VAL A 86 5.83 15.14 -0.39
CA VAL A 86 4.86 16.03 0.30
C VAL A 86 4.28 15.38 1.56
N HIS A 87 4.90 14.33 2.07
CA HIS A 87 4.49 13.63 3.28
C HIS A 87 3.00 13.28 3.30
N LEU A 88 2.48 12.82 2.15
CA LEU A 88 1.11 12.36 2.03
C LEU A 88 0.86 11.24 3.01
N LYS A 89 -0.12 11.39 3.88
CA LYS A 89 -0.46 10.38 4.87
C LYS A 89 -1.20 9.19 4.27
N ARG A 90 -2.08 9.46 3.28
CA ARG A 90 -2.90 8.42 2.65
C ARG A 90 -3.40 8.87 1.29
N ALA A 91 -3.35 7.98 0.32
CA ALA A 91 -4.16 8.05 -0.88
C ALA A 91 -5.43 7.21 -0.69
N TYR A 92 -6.57 7.75 -1.08
CA TYR A 92 -7.81 7.03 -1.22
C TYR A 92 -7.99 6.66 -2.68
N PHE A 93 -8.51 5.47 -2.92
CA PHE A 93 -8.83 4.97 -4.24
C PHE A 93 -10.33 4.68 -4.28
N SER A 94 -10.99 5.02 -5.38
CA SER A 94 -12.35 4.66 -5.66
C SER A 94 -12.38 4.02 -7.04
N ALA A 95 -12.90 2.83 -7.18
CA ALA A 95 -13.12 2.24 -8.49
C ALA A 95 -14.11 3.11 -9.27
N PHE A 96 -13.80 3.35 -10.55
CA PHE A 96 -14.71 4.12 -11.42
C PHE A 96 -16.02 3.35 -11.61
N ASP A 97 -17.13 4.07 -11.40
CA ASP A 97 -18.48 3.59 -11.68
C ASP A 97 -19.21 4.63 -12.54
N PRO A 98 -19.77 4.25 -13.71
CA PRO A 98 -20.45 5.19 -14.61
C PRO A 98 -21.73 5.73 -14.00
N ILE A 99 -21.98 7.02 -14.17
CA ILE A 99 -23.20 7.68 -13.70
C ILE A 99 -24.03 8.04 -14.95
N PRO A 100 -25.33 7.72 -14.97
CA PRO A 100 -26.22 8.12 -16.05
C PRO A 100 -26.22 9.64 -16.26
N ASP A 101 -26.50 10.07 -17.49
CA ASP A 101 -26.55 11.48 -17.90
C ASP A 101 -25.22 12.24 -17.73
N THR A 102 -24.07 11.51 -17.74
CA THR A 102 -22.74 12.11 -17.74
C THR A 102 -21.96 11.75 -19.02
N PRO A 103 -20.91 12.52 -19.38
CA PRO A 103 -20.07 12.18 -20.55
C PRO A 103 -19.43 10.79 -20.51
N MET A 104 -19.38 10.16 -19.35
CA MET A 104 -18.74 8.85 -19.13
C MET A 104 -19.75 7.72 -18.85
N GLU A 105 -21.03 7.93 -19.06
CA GLU A 105 -22.10 6.96 -18.78
C GLU A 105 -21.93 5.61 -19.52
N ASN A 106 -21.31 5.64 -20.71
CA ASN A 106 -21.09 4.44 -21.52
C ASN A 106 -19.74 3.75 -21.24
N LYS A 107 -18.92 4.28 -20.32
CA LYS A 107 -17.67 3.64 -19.93
C LYS A 107 -17.95 2.48 -18.97
N PRO A 108 -17.32 1.31 -19.15
CA PRO A 108 -17.54 0.18 -18.25
C PRO A 108 -17.10 0.50 -16.82
N ALA A 109 -17.85 0.02 -15.84
CA ALA A 109 -17.47 0.06 -14.45
C ALA A 109 -16.19 -0.73 -14.19
N VAL A 110 -15.38 -0.29 -13.26
CA VAL A 110 -14.14 -0.95 -12.83
C VAL A 110 -14.45 -1.94 -11.71
N ASP A 111 -13.83 -3.11 -11.75
CA ASP A 111 -13.97 -4.11 -10.68
C ASP A 111 -13.54 -3.50 -9.34
N PRO A 112 -14.41 -3.47 -8.31
CA PRO A 112 -14.07 -2.96 -6.98
C PRO A 112 -12.85 -3.64 -6.32
N LEU A 113 -12.50 -4.86 -6.77
CA LEU A 113 -11.32 -5.55 -6.29
C LEU A 113 -10.02 -4.82 -6.67
N ARG A 114 -10.00 -4.08 -7.80
CA ARG A 114 -8.86 -3.22 -8.19
C ARG A 114 -8.60 -2.13 -7.14
N GLU A 115 -9.64 -1.47 -6.67
CA GLU A 115 -9.55 -0.51 -5.55
C GLU A 115 -8.90 -1.16 -4.33
N HIS A 116 -9.37 -2.34 -3.95
CA HIS A 116 -8.84 -3.08 -2.81
C HIS A 116 -7.34 -3.43 -2.99
N ARG A 117 -6.92 -3.83 -4.20
CA ARG A 117 -5.50 -4.11 -4.50
C ARG A 117 -4.63 -2.85 -4.42
N LEU A 118 -5.11 -1.73 -4.92
CA LEU A 118 -4.42 -0.44 -4.79
C LEU A 118 -4.23 -0.03 -3.32
N TYR A 119 -5.25 -0.19 -2.48
CA TYR A 119 -5.09 0.02 -1.04
C TYR A 119 -4.02 -0.88 -0.43
N GLN A 120 -4.05 -2.18 -0.74
CA GLN A 120 -3.07 -3.13 -0.25
C GLN A 120 -1.65 -2.72 -0.67
N ALA A 121 -1.42 -2.43 -1.94
CA ALA A 121 -0.12 -1.99 -2.45
C ALA A 121 0.34 -0.67 -1.81
N SER A 122 -0.54 0.32 -1.67
CA SER A 122 -0.21 1.59 -1.02
C SER A 122 0.24 1.43 0.44
N PHE A 123 -0.32 0.44 1.16
CA PHE A 123 0.12 0.11 2.52
C PHE A 123 1.48 -0.59 2.53
N LEU A 124 1.78 -1.43 1.54
CA LEU A 124 3.10 -2.04 1.41
C LEU A 124 4.19 -0.99 1.19
N LEU A 125 3.95 -0.02 0.31
CA LEU A 125 4.85 1.10 0.07
C LEU A 125 5.04 1.97 1.33
N ARG A 126 3.95 2.33 2.02
CA ARG A 126 3.98 3.27 3.12
C ARG A 126 4.53 2.67 4.41
N ASP A 127 4.08 1.48 4.79
CA ASP A 127 4.24 0.95 6.14
C ASP A 127 5.17 -0.26 6.20
N TYR A 128 5.36 -1.00 5.09
CA TYR A 128 6.11 -2.25 5.06
C TYR A 128 7.50 -2.12 4.44
N GLY A 129 7.83 -0.95 3.91
CA GLY A 129 9.13 -0.69 3.29
C GLY A 129 9.36 -1.43 1.98
N PHE A 130 8.30 -1.68 1.22
CA PHE A 130 8.42 -2.11 -0.17
C PHE A 130 8.76 -0.92 -1.05
N ASP A 131 9.58 -1.15 -2.05
CA ASP A 131 9.78 -0.21 -3.13
C ASP A 131 8.77 -0.44 -4.26
N LEU A 132 8.56 0.58 -5.11
CA LEU A 132 7.60 0.50 -6.22
C LEU A 132 7.96 -0.61 -7.21
N GLU A 133 9.25 -0.81 -7.43
CA GLU A 133 9.84 -1.81 -8.31
C GLU A 133 9.62 -3.25 -7.80
N GLU A 134 9.31 -3.41 -6.52
CA GLU A 134 8.97 -4.70 -5.94
C GLU A 134 7.49 -5.07 -6.14
N MET A 135 6.64 -4.14 -6.59
CA MET A 135 5.23 -4.43 -6.81
C MET A 135 5.05 -5.41 -7.98
N PRO A 136 4.18 -6.43 -7.81
CA PRO A 136 4.00 -7.49 -8.80
C PRO A 136 3.07 -7.05 -9.94
N PHE A 137 3.47 -6.01 -10.67
CA PHE A 137 2.69 -5.55 -11.82
C PHE A 137 2.72 -6.58 -12.96
N THR A 138 1.59 -6.70 -13.62
CA THR A 138 1.44 -7.42 -14.89
C THR A 138 2.02 -6.57 -16.05
N GLN A 139 2.10 -7.13 -17.25
CA GLN A 139 2.68 -6.44 -18.42
C GLN A 139 1.94 -5.14 -18.79
N ASP A 140 0.66 -5.05 -18.50
CA ASP A 140 -0.19 -3.87 -18.71
C ASP A 140 -0.08 -2.84 -17.55
N GLY A 141 0.80 -3.06 -16.59
CA GLY A 141 1.03 -2.17 -15.45
C GLY A 141 -0.02 -2.24 -14.35
N ASN A 142 -0.88 -3.24 -14.34
CA ASN A 142 -1.90 -3.42 -13.31
C ASN A 142 -1.47 -4.46 -12.26
N LEU A 143 -2.04 -4.37 -11.07
CA LEU A 143 -1.87 -5.39 -10.03
C LEU A 143 -2.74 -6.62 -10.35
N PRO A 144 -2.28 -7.85 -10.02
CA PRO A 144 -3.08 -9.05 -10.21
C PRO A 144 -4.32 -9.01 -9.30
N LEU A 145 -5.51 -9.11 -9.89
CA LEU A 145 -6.77 -9.09 -9.14
C LEU A 145 -6.97 -10.34 -8.24
N PRO A 146 -6.71 -11.59 -8.71
CA PRO A 146 -6.98 -12.78 -7.92
C PRO A 146 -6.16 -12.89 -6.64
N THR A 147 -4.96 -12.31 -6.63
CA THR A 147 -3.99 -12.47 -5.54
C THR A 147 -3.61 -11.11 -4.95
N ASP A 148 -3.55 -10.98 -3.62
CA ASP A 148 -3.07 -9.74 -3.01
C ASP A 148 -1.59 -9.48 -3.32
N PRO A 149 -1.16 -8.20 -3.44
CA PRO A 149 0.19 -7.85 -3.89
C PRO A 149 1.32 -8.45 -3.05
N LYS A 150 1.13 -8.58 -1.74
CA LYS A 150 2.14 -9.18 -0.86
C LYS A 150 2.29 -10.68 -1.09
N LEU A 151 1.17 -11.37 -1.31
CA LEU A 151 1.19 -12.79 -1.62
C LEU A 151 1.79 -13.05 -3.00
N ALA A 152 1.40 -12.25 -4.00
CA ALA A 152 1.97 -12.35 -5.35
C ALA A 152 3.49 -12.17 -5.32
N TRP A 153 3.98 -11.13 -4.64
CA TRP A 153 5.43 -10.91 -4.45
C TRP A 153 6.12 -12.11 -3.78
N ALA A 154 5.52 -12.65 -2.70
CA ALA A 154 6.10 -13.77 -1.97
C ALA A 154 6.12 -15.07 -2.81
N GLN A 155 5.12 -15.30 -3.63
CA GLN A 155 5.09 -16.43 -4.56
C GLN A 155 6.23 -16.36 -5.58
N MET A 156 6.57 -15.16 -6.06
CA MET A 156 7.66 -14.96 -7.00
C MET A 156 9.06 -15.06 -6.35
N ASN A 157 9.19 -14.70 -5.08
CA ASN A 157 10.50 -14.48 -4.47
C ASN A 157 10.84 -15.44 -3.33
N LEU A 158 9.85 -16.03 -2.65
CA LEU A 158 10.08 -16.80 -1.42
C LEU A 158 9.71 -18.30 -1.52
N ILE A 159 9.06 -18.75 -2.58
CA ILE A 159 8.73 -20.20 -2.71
C ILE A 159 10.00 -21.03 -2.83
N GLU A 160 10.90 -20.65 -3.73
CA GLU A 160 12.16 -21.36 -3.93
C GLU A 160 13.24 -21.01 -2.90
N ARG A 161 13.08 -19.88 -2.23
CA ARG A 161 14.04 -19.35 -1.24
C ARG A 161 13.31 -18.90 0.02
N PRO A 162 12.72 -19.84 0.77
CA PRO A 162 11.97 -19.49 1.97
C PRO A 162 12.86 -18.88 3.04
N LEU A 163 12.27 -18.01 3.85
CA LEU A 163 12.97 -17.19 4.81
C LEU A 163 13.18 -17.93 6.13
N GLU A 164 14.42 -17.99 6.63
CA GLU A 164 14.69 -18.51 7.98
C GLU A 164 14.24 -17.49 9.05
N ILE A 165 13.15 -17.80 9.74
CA ILE A 165 12.49 -16.89 10.67
C ILE A 165 13.38 -16.48 11.85
N ASN A 166 14.30 -17.34 12.26
CA ASN A 166 15.18 -17.10 13.39
C ASN A 166 16.35 -16.16 13.06
N ARG A 167 16.59 -15.87 11.78
CA ARG A 167 17.70 -15.03 11.32
C ARG A 167 17.25 -13.79 10.57
N ALA A 168 16.05 -13.82 9.99
CA ALA A 168 15.52 -12.77 9.15
C ALA A 168 15.47 -11.41 9.84
N GLU A 169 15.77 -10.35 9.11
CA GLU A 169 15.58 -8.98 9.56
C GLU A 169 14.11 -8.55 9.52
N LYS A 170 13.77 -7.45 10.19
CA LYS A 170 12.39 -6.93 10.21
C LYS A 170 11.85 -6.70 8.80
N SER A 171 12.64 -6.08 7.93
CA SER A 171 12.30 -5.83 6.53
C SER A 171 11.93 -7.11 5.76
N GLN A 172 12.71 -8.17 5.96
CA GLN A 172 12.47 -9.48 5.36
C GLN A 172 11.21 -10.15 5.92
N LEU A 173 11.01 -10.11 7.25
CA LEU A 173 9.81 -10.65 7.89
C LEU A 173 8.53 -9.97 7.37
N LEU A 174 8.59 -8.66 7.12
CA LEU A 174 7.47 -7.89 6.59
C LEU A 174 7.09 -8.25 5.14
N ARG A 175 7.93 -8.97 4.42
CA ARG A 175 7.62 -9.48 3.07
C ARG A 175 6.84 -10.80 3.09
N VAL A 176 6.84 -11.50 4.22
CA VAL A 176 6.12 -12.78 4.35
C VAL A 176 4.62 -12.55 4.54
N PRO A 177 3.73 -13.13 3.69
CA PRO A 177 2.29 -13.09 3.90
C PRO A 177 1.90 -13.62 5.28
N GLY A 178 0.95 -12.98 5.93
CA GLY A 178 0.53 -13.36 7.29
C GLY A 178 1.38 -12.79 8.42
N ILE A 179 2.54 -12.14 8.12
CA ILE A 179 3.34 -11.40 9.10
C ILE A 179 3.11 -9.90 8.87
N GLY A 180 2.47 -9.24 9.83
CA GLY A 180 2.28 -7.79 9.85
C GLY A 180 3.33 -7.08 10.72
N LEU A 181 3.22 -5.75 10.83
CA LEU A 181 4.14 -4.91 11.62
C LEU A 181 4.29 -5.42 13.06
N LYS A 182 3.16 -5.63 13.76
CA LYS A 182 3.16 -6.16 15.13
C LYS A 182 3.71 -7.58 15.21
N GLY A 183 3.38 -8.43 14.23
CA GLY A 183 3.88 -9.81 14.16
C GLY A 183 5.39 -9.87 13.97
N ALA A 184 5.96 -9.02 13.11
CA ALA A 184 7.40 -8.94 12.93
C ALA A 184 8.11 -8.50 14.23
N GLU A 185 7.58 -7.50 14.94
CA GLU A 185 8.11 -7.08 16.24
C GLU A 185 8.02 -8.19 17.31
N ALA A 186 6.90 -8.90 17.35
CA ALA A 186 6.71 -10.02 18.26
C ALA A 186 7.72 -11.17 17.98
N ILE A 187 7.97 -11.48 16.70
CA ILE A 187 8.99 -12.46 16.30
C ILE A 187 10.37 -12.01 16.77
N LEU A 188 10.76 -10.76 16.49
CA LEU A 188 12.06 -10.22 16.89
C LEU A 188 12.25 -10.22 18.42
N SER A 189 11.21 -9.94 19.17
CA SER A 189 11.22 -10.02 20.64
C SER A 189 11.33 -11.44 21.13
N ALA A 190 10.53 -12.36 20.61
CA ALA A 190 10.53 -13.78 21.02
C ALA A 190 11.89 -14.46 20.76
N ARG A 191 12.56 -14.10 19.66
CA ARG A 191 13.89 -14.64 19.31
C ARG A 191 14.98 -14.33 20.35
N ARG A 192 14.80 -13.29 21.17
CA ARG A 192 15.76 -12.94 22.25
C ARG A 192 15.72 -13.93 23.40
N THR A 193 14.58 -14.61 23.58
CA THR A 193 14.38 -15.60 24.66
C THR A 193 14.58 -17.04 24.21
N GLY A 194 14.53 -17.31 22.90
CA GLY A 194 14.74 -18.64 22.35
C GLY A 194 14.37 -18.74 20.87
N LYS A 195 14.77 -19.85 20.25
CA LYS A 195 14.43 -20.12 18.84
C LYS A 195 12.95 -20.47 18.66
N LEU A 196 12.38 -19.96 17.60
CA LEU A 196 11.04 -20.37 17.11
C LEU A 196 11.18 -21.65 16.31
N ARG A 197 10.55 -22.76 16.78
CA ARG A 197 10.73 -24.08 16.18
C ARG A 197 9.47 -24.70 15.62
N ASP A 198 8.31 -24.13 15.91
CA ASP A 198 7.02 -24.67 15.52
C ASP A 198 6.00 -23.59 15.17
N LEU A 199 4.98 -23.97 14.40
CA LEU A 199 3.90 -23.09 13.95
C LEU A 199 2.97 -22.63 15.09
N THR A 200 2.90 -23.40 16.19
CA THR A 200 2.07 -23.04 17.34
C THR A 200 2.63 -21.81 18.04
N SER A 201 3.95 -21.76 18.19
CA SER A 201 4.66 -20.57 18.69
C SER A 201 4.37 -19.35 17.84
N LEU A 202 4.39 -19.46 16.50
CA LEU A 202 4.07 -18.35 15.60
C LEU A 202 2.62 -17.90 15.74
N ARG A 203 1.68 -18.83 15.86
CA ARG A 203 0.25 -18.50 16.06
C ARG A 203 0.03 -17.71 17.36
N LYS A 204 0.72 -18.06 18.45
CA LYS A 204 0.67 -17.30 19.72
C LYS A 204 1.22 -15.88 19.59
N LEU A 205 2.11 -15.60 18.64
CA LEU A 205 2.61 -14.27 18.30
C LEU A 205 1.69 -13.48 17.38
N GLY A 206 0.49 -14.00 17.05
CA GLY A 206 -0.48 -13.34 16.19
C GLY A 206 -0.18 -13.46 14.69
N ILE A 207 0.64 -14.41 14.28
CA ILE A 207 0.96 -14.67 12.87
C ILE A 207 -0.16 -15.49 12.23
N VAL A 208 -0.58 -15.11 11.02
CA VAL A 208 -1.52 -15.91 10.22
C VAL A 208 -0.74 -17.04 9.55
N VAL A 209 -0.57 -18.10 10.31
CA VAL A 209 0.34 -19.22 10.00
C VAL A 209 0.01 -19.89 8.67
N ALA A 210 -1.28 -20.05 8.33
CA ALA A 210 -1.69 -20.65 7.06
C ALA A 210 -1.15 -19.86 5.84
N ARG A 211 -0.98 -18.54 5.97
CA ARG A 211 -0.43 -17.70 4.92
C ARG A 211 1.10 -17.65 4.94
N ALA A 212 1.71 -17.78 6.12
CA ALA A 212 3.15 -17.58 6.31
C ALA A 212 3.96 -18.88 6.07
N ALA A 213 3.42 -20.03 6.45
CA ALA A 213 4.14 -21.30 6.45
C ALA A 213 4.82 -21.68 5.12
N PRO A 214 4.22 -21.47 3.93
CA PRO A 214 4.88 -21.81 2.66
C PRO A 214 6.17 -21.04 2.39
N PHE A 215 6.36 -19.90 3.03
CA PHE A 215 7.45 -18.94 2.76
C PHE A 215 8.50 -18.91 3.87
N LEU A 216 8.44 -19.84 4.84
CA LEU A 216 9.30 -19.81 6.03
C LEU A 216 10.09 -21.11 6.21
N LEU A 217 11.25 -20.96 6.84
CA LEU A 217 11.98 -22.03 7.51
C LEU A 217 11.99 -21.78 9.02
N LEU A 218 11.88 -22.86 9.77
CA LEU A 218 12.01 -22.92 11.22
C LEU A 218 13.23 -23.78 11.58
N ASP A 219 14.33 -23.13 11.97
CA ASP A 219 15.62 -23.78 12.25
C ASP A 219 16.09 -24.67 11.07
N GLY A 220 16.03 -24.10 9.85
CA GLY A 220 16.46 -24.72 8.59
C GLY A 220 15.50 -25.74 7.99
N ARG A 221 14.28 -25.93 8.56
CA ARG A 221 13.30 -26.88 8.06
C ARG A 221 12.00 -26.19 7.67
N HIS A 222 11.39 -26.67 6.60
CA HIS A 222 10.02 -26.27 6.29
C HIS A 222 9.09 -26.71 7.43
N PRO A 223 8.22 -25.82 7.91
CA PRO A 223 7.19 -26.22 8.85
C PRO A 223 6.31 -27.29 8.20
N ALA A 224 5.98 -28.35 8.96
CA ALA A 224 5.02 -29.34 8.51
C ALA A 224 3.68 -28.63 8.24
N SER A 225 3.38 -28.36 7.00
CA SER A 225 2.06 -27.90 6.58
C SER A 225 1.17 -29.14 6.52
N GLN A 226 0.11 -29.15 7.30
CA GLN A 226 -0.98 -30.07 7.07
C GLN A 226 -1.59 -29.66 5.73
N LEU A 227 -1.26 -30.37 4.66
CA LEU A 227 -1.97 -30.23 3.40
C LEU A 227 -3.45 -30.48 3.74
N ALA A 228 -4.29 -29.48 3.49
CA ALA A 228 -5.72 -29.71 3.53
C ALA A 228 -6.01 -30.78 2.48
N MET A 229 -6.33 -31.99 2.92
CA MET A 229 -6.90 -32.98 2.04
C MET A 229 -8.33 -32.51 1.71
N PHE A 230 -8.56 -32.14 0.46
CA PHE A 230 -9.88 -31.96 -0.13
C PHE A 230 -10.30 -33.23 -0.82
#